data_c81f564dea524cac2fb253877bdbfbe1
#
_entry.id   c81f564dea524cac2fb253877bdbfbe1
#
_cell.length_a   1.000
_cell.length_b   1.000
_cell.length_c   1.000
_cell.angle_alpha   90.00
_cell.angle_beta   90.00
_cell.angle_gamma   90.00
#
_symmetry.space_group_name_H-M   'P 1'
#
loop_
_entity.id
_entity.type
_entity.pdbx_description
1 polymer ?
#
loop_
_entity_poly.entity_id
_entity_poly.type
_entity_poly.pdbx_seq_one_letter_code
_entity_poly.pdbx_strand_id
1 'polypeptide(L)'
;MMESLQTGLDDVTLVSRSARIPSFTPAVRDVFDIATSPRVVWSAPEETTVIGSGAAATIVAAGSDRFEYVRNAAESLFSTCDVHTETEAARPRLFGGFAFHAESAGGEPWEQFPNAQFVFPRVQITWEDTDTAADSTDAWITVNAVDPEATPDIVEDRLNREVERLKTLEINTASESPPGVVRHQRHTSRDAWNRGVTEAVNRISADNLQKVVLAQALEVEVQDSLTLGNIITQLGDRYPSCYRFIIEPVTTTSTGKEIDADINTLAATQSGYTANTSQRPAFFGATPERLVSVRGRTVKTGALAGTTGRGETPAEDEWLATELARDKKNVHEHELVADTIRDQLSPYATAITSDSRRVRKLATVQHLWTPITADLEENKHALSLVEALHPTPAVGGLPPATAADTIRETEPFDRGWYAAPVGWIDAAGYGTFAVALRSAVAHDDVATLFAGVGIVADSDPDSEWDEVQLKYRPILDELEDNTTDNTDTMNDQMESNMSAETQRDVDDAVHGSISTSTSTSTSTTETAETEVASKSNSQSNTAMGPSSETDAEVDET
;
A
#
# COMPACT_ATOMS: atom_id res chain seq x y z
N MET A 1 -22.99 -25.22 2.24
CA MET A 1 -22.09 -24.69 3.27
C MET A 1 -22.14 -23.15 3.34
N MET A 2 -23.05 -22.50 2.60
CA MET A 2 -23.28 -21.03 2.62
C MET A 2 -24.40 -20.59 3.58
N GLU A 3 -25.18 -21.50 4.14
CA GLU A 3 -26.34 -21.17 4.98
C GLU A 3 -26.06 -21.12 6.50
N SER A 4 -24.88 -21.53 6.96
CA SER A 4 -24.60 -21.60 8.41
C SER A 4 -23.82 -20.41 9.01
N LEU A 5 -23.39 -19.45 8.19
CA LEU A 5 -22.64 -18.26 8.66
C LEU A 5 -23.51 -17.01 8.85
N GLN A 6 -24.76 -17.05 8.38
CA GLN A 6 -25.70 -15.93 8.47
C GLN A 6 -26.52 -15.88 9.78
N THR A 7 -26.49 -16.94 10.58
CA THR A 7 -27.35 -17.09 11.77
C THR A 7 -26.80 -16.48 13.06
N GLY A 8 -25.59 -15.91 13.06
CA GLY A 8 -24.96 -15.36 14.27
C GLY A 8 -25.10 -13.84 14.49
N LEU A 9 -25.48 -13.07 13.45
CA LEU A 9 -25.55 -11.60 13.54
C LEU A 9 -26.99 -11.05 13.63
N ASP A 10 -28.01 -11.87 13.38
CA ASP A 10 -29.40 -11.41 13.30
C ASP A 10 -30.00 -10.99 14.65
N ASP A 11 -29.39 -11.33 15.81
CA ASP A 11 -29.86 -10.99 17.15
C ASP A 11 -28.90 -10.04 17.93
N VAL A 12 -27.84 -9.50 17.29
CA VAL A 12 -26.81 -8.69 17.95
C VAL A 12 -27.11 -7.21 17.77
N THR A 13 -27.22 -6.48 18.87
CA THR A 13 -27.40 -5.03 18.85
C THR A 13 -26.08 -4.30 18.99
N LEU A 14 -25.74 -3.45 18.01
CA LEU A 14 -24.66 -2.49 18.12
C LEU A 14 -25.09 -1.32 19.00
N VAL A 15 -24.36 -1.05 20.08
CA VAL A 15 -24.56 0.13 20.94
C VAL A 15 -23.31 0.98 20.90
N SER A 16 -23.44 2.27 20.55
CA SER A 16 -22.34 3.24 20.53
C SER A 16 -22.70 4.51 21.28
N ARG A 17 -21.76 5.00 22.09
CA ARG A 17 -21.87 6.26 22.83
C ARG A 17 -20.61 7.07 22.66
N SER A 18 -20.74 8.38 22.45
CA SER A 18 -19.57 9.28 22.34
C SER A 18 -19.62 10.40 23.35
N ALA A 19 -18.43 10.91 23.68
CA ALA A 19 -18.26 12.10 24.50
C ALA A 19 -17.13 12.97 23.95
N ARG A 20 -17.26 14.29 24.12
CA ARG A 20 -16.24 15.28 23.79
C ARG A 20 -15.22 15.37 24.92
N ILE A 21 -13.95 15.47 24.57
CA ILE A 21 -12.83 15.77 25.47
C ILE A 21 -12.28 17.15 25.06
N PRO A 22 -12.62 18.21 25.78
CA PRO A 22 -12.21 19.56 25.42
C PRO A 22 -10.71 19.74 25.56
N SER A 23 -10.10 20.51 24.65
CA SER A 23 -8.69 20.93 24.73
C SER A 23 -7.72 19.73 24.85
N PHE A 24 -8.04 18.63 24.20
CA PHE A 24 -7.21 17.42 24.18
C PHE A 24 -6.54 17.27 22.80
N THR A 25 -5.24 17.53 22.75
CA THR A 25 -4.41 17.48 21.52
C THR A 25 -3.24 16.52 21.73
N PRO A 26 -3.50 15.19 21.76
CA PRO A 26 -2.43 14.21 21.93
C PRO A 26 -1.63 14.05 20.63
N ALA A 27 -0.36 13.69 20.75
CA ALA A 27 0.34 13.08 19.61
C ALA A 27 -0.22 11.67 19.35
N VAL A 28 -0.15 11.21 18.10
CA VAL A 28 -0.63 9.87 17.72
C VAL A 28 0.01 8.80 18.60
N ARG A 29 1.34 8.91 18.88
CA ARG A 29 2.08 7.97 19.74
C ARG A 29 1.47 7.85 21.14
N ASP A 30 1.09 8.97 21.79
CA ASP A 30 0.63 8.95 23.17
C ASP A 30 -0.65 8.13 23.35
N VAL A 31 -1.54 8.20 22.36
CA VAL A 31 -2.80 7.45 22.36
C VAL A 31 -2.56 6.01 21.85
N PHE A 32 -1.71 5.83 20.84
CA PHE A 32 -1.41 4.51 20.29
C PHE A 32 -0.75 3.58 21.30
N ASP A 33 0.19 4.10 22.11
CA ASP A 33 0.94 3.30 23.08
C ASP A 33 0.07 2.78 24.22
N ILE A 34 -0.98 3.50 24.59
CA ILE A 34 -1.95 3.05 25.61
C ILE A 34 -3.10 2.25 25.03
N ALA A 35 -3.24 2.18 23.71
CA ALA A 35 -4.31 1.46 23.05
C ALA A 35 -4.12 -0.06 23.15
N THR A 36 -5.24 -0.78 23.28
CA THR A 36 -5.28 -2.25 23.33
C THR A 36 -5.33 -2.82 21.92
N SER A 37 -4.57 -3.88 21.67
CA SER A 37 -4.57 -4.59 20.39
C SER A 37 -5.89 -5.39 20.18
N PRO A 38 -6.38 -5.52 18.91
CA PRO A 38 -5.79 -4.95 17.71
C PRO A 38 -5.92 -3.44 17.69
N ARG A 39 -4.86 -2.77 17.26
CA ARG A 39 -4.82 -1.31 17.14
C ARG A 39 -4.94 -0.91 15.68
N VAL A 40 -5.61 0.21 15.44
CA VAL A 40 -5.67 0.84 14.12
C VAL A 40 -5.39 2.32 14.26
N VAL A 41 -4.67 2.89 13.29
CA VAL A 41 -4.49 4.33 13.12
C VAL A 41 -4.94 4.68 11.71
N TRP A 42 -5.71 5.74 11.60
CA TRP A 42 -6.05 6.36 10.33
C TRP A 42 -5.96 7.87 10.47
N SER A 43 -5.13 8.49 9.64
CA SER A 43 -5.04 9.93 9.52
C SER A 43 -4.96 10.30 8.06
N ALA A 44 -5.79 11.20 7.60
CA ALA A 44 -5.88 11.57 6.20
C ALA A 44 -5.89 13.09 6.05
N PRO A 45 -5.31 13.63 4.97
CA PRO A 45 -5.41 15.04 4.67
C PRO A 45 -6.87 15.49 4.59
N GLU A 46 -7.22 16.60 5.24
CA GLU A 46 -8.58 17.15 5.29
C GLU A 46 -9.61 16.28 6.04
N GLU A 47 -9.18 15.25 6.79
CA GLU A 47 -10.02 14.41 7.64
C GLU A 47 -9.49 14.39 9.08
N THR A 48 -10.27 13.80 9.96
CA THR A 48 -9.87 13.59 11.36
C THR A 48 -8.84 12.45 11.48
N THR A 49 -7.91 12.59 12.43
CA THR A 49 -7.09 11.48 12.89
C THR A 49 -7.90 10.59 13.82
N VAL A 50 -7.83 9.29 13.62
CA VAL A 50 -8.57 8.28 14.39
C VAL A 50 -7.64 7.19 14.88
N ILE A 51 -7.74 6.85 16.17
CA ILE A 51 -7.10 5.67 16.75
C ILE A 51 -8.18 4.74 17.26
N GLY A 52 -8.16 3.50 16.79
CA GLY A 52 -9.00 2.41 17.28
C GLY A 52 -8.22 1.51 18.24
N SER A 53 -8.87 1.15 19.34
CA SER A 53 -8.32 0.31 20.42
C SER A 53 -9.22 -0.88 20.68
N GLY A 54 -8.68 -2.09 20.58
CA GLY A 54 -9.37 -3.37 20.72
C GLY A 54 -10.47 -3.56 19.67
N ALA A 55 -10.99 -4.75 19.54
CA ALA A 55 -12.10 -5.04 18.65
C ALA A 55 -13.42 -5.23 19.42
N ALA A 56 -14.49 -4.56 19.01
CA ALA A 56 -15.86 -4.90 19.36
C ALA A 56 -16.44 -5.93 18.39
N ALA A 57 -16.05 -5.86 17.11
CA ALA A 57 -16.31 -6.87 16.10
C ALA A 57 -15.16 -6.90 15.07
N THR A 58 -15.07 -8.00 14.33
CA THR A 58 -14.09 -8.17 13.24
C THR A 58 -14.76 -8.88 12.07
N ILE A 59 -14.50 -8.37 10.86
CA ILE A 59 -14.92 -9.01 9.62
C ILE A 59 -13.66 -9.51 8.92
N VAL A 60 -13.62 -10.81 8.58
CA VAL A 60 -12.52 -11.45 7.85
C VAL A 60 -13.09 -12.14 6.63
N ALA A 61 -12.46 -11.95 5.46
CA ALA A 61 -12.88 -12.58 4.23
C ALA A 61 -11.68 -13.02 3.39
N ALA A 62 -11.92 -13.97 2.47
CA ALA A 62 -10.94 -14.49 1.53
C ALA A 62 -11.60 -14.75 0.17
N GLY A 63 -10.77 -14.93 -0.87
CA GLY A 63 -11.22 -15.25 -2.21
C GLY A 63 -11.71 -14.06 -3.03
N SER A 64 -12.28 -14.36 -4.20
CA SER A 64 -12.77 -13.37 -5.17
C SER A 64 -13.85 -12.45 -4.61
N ASP A 65 -14.74 -13.01 -3.78
CA ASP A 65 -15.95 -12.36 -3.30
C ASP A 65 -15.71 -11.55 -2.01
N ARG A 66 -14.44 -11.38 -1.59
CA ARG A 66 -14.05 -10.72 -0.33
C ARG A 66 -14.62 -9.30 -0.18
N PHE A 67 -14.72 -8.53 -1.27
CA PHE A 67 -15.29 -7.18 -1.24
C PHE A 67 -16.80 -7.21 -0.94
N GLU A 68 -17.52 -8.05 -1.66
CA GLU A 68 -18.96 -8.25 -1.46
C GLU A 68 -19.26 -8.80 -0.05
N TYR A 69 -18.47 -9.78 0.40
CA TYR A 69 -18.63 -10.35 1.73
C TYR A 69 -18.45 -9.29 2.83
N VAL A 70 -17.37 -8.49 2.77
CA VAL A 70 -17.13 -7.42 3.76
C VAL A 70 -18.26 -6.38 3.72
N ARG A 71 -18.72 -5.99 2.53
CA ARG A 71 -19.84 -5.05 2.37
C ARG A 71 -21.11 -5.58 3.07
N ASN A 72 -21.52 -6.81 2.75
CA ASN A 72 -22.73 -7.41 3.31
C ASN A 72 -22.63 -7.59 4.83
N ALA A 73 -21.47 -8.00 5.34
CA ALA A 73 -21.21 -8.14 6.77
C ALA A 73 -21.24 -6.77 7.50
N ALA A 74 -20.69 -5.71 6.88
CA ALA A 74 -20.76 -4.36 7.43
C ALA A 74 -22.20 -3.81 7.45
N GLU A 75 -22.96 -3.99 6.37
CA GLU A 75 -24.39 -3.61 6.31
C GLU A 75 -25.20 -4.36 7.38
N SER A 76 -24.94 -5.65 7.58
CA SER A 76 -25.57 -6.43 8.65
C SER A 76 -25.20 -5.92 10.04
N LEU A 77 -23.92 -5.64 10.33
CA LEU A 77 -23.44 -5.09 11.60
C LEU A 77 -24.15 -3.77 11.96
N PHE A 78 -24.34 -2.89 10.97
CA PHE A 78 -24.96 -1.59 11.17
C PHE A 78 -26.49 -1.61 11.04
N SER A 79 -27.12 -2.72 10.66
CA SER A 79 -28.58 -2.81 10.43
C SER A 79 -29.40 -2.61 11.69
N THR A 80 -28.91 -3.08 12.86
CA THR A 80 -29.54 -2.93 14.15
C THR A 80 -28.60 -2.20 15.08
N CYS A 81 -28.71 -0.86 15.14
CA CYS A 81 -27.79 -0.04 15.92
C CYS A 81 -28.48 1.01 16.76
N ASP A 82 -28.02 1.18 18.00
CA ASP A 82 -28.32 2.28 18.90
C ASP A 82 -27.09 3.17 19.03
N VAL A 83 -26.95 4.13 18.09
CA VAL A 83 -25.79 5.01 17.98
C VAL A 83 -26.15 6.43 18.37
N HIS A 84 -25.54 6.92 19.47
CA HIS A 84 -25.65 8.31 19.88
C HIS A 84 -24.28 8.97 19.86
N THR A 85 -24.07 9.85 18.87
CA THR A 85 -22.85 10.62 18.68
C THR A 85 -23.16 12.09 18.50
N GLU A 86 -22.34 12.96 19.09
CA GLU A 86 -22.54 14.42 19.06
C GLU A 86 -22.14 15.03 17.69
N THR A 87 -21.30 14.34 16.92
CA THR A 87 -20.73 14.85 15.66
C THR A 87 -20.47 13.71 14.67
N GLU A 88 -20.35 14.05 13.38
CA GLU A 88 -19.93 13.08 12.35
C GLU A 88 -18.52 12.51 12.62
N ALA A 89 -17.62 13.31 13.17
CA ALA A 89 -16.26 12.88 13.50
C ALA A 89 -16.25 11.72 14.50
N ALA A 90 -17.20 11.70 15.42
CA ALA A 90 -17.35 10.66 16.44
C ALA A 90 -18.15 9.42 15.99
N ARG A 91 -18.64 9.39 14.74
CA ARG A 91 -19.38 8.22 14.24
C ARG A 91 -18.50 6.97 14.28
N PRO A 92 -19.06 5.83 14.69
CA PRO A 92 -18.34 4.56 14.67
C PRO A 92 -18.00 4.13 13.25
N ARG A 93 -16.78 3.60 13.05
CA ARG A 93 -16.24 3.19 11.76
C ARG A 93 -15.59 1.82 11.85
N LEU A 94 -15.64 1.08 10.75
CA LEU A 94 -14.85 -0.12 10.50
C LEU A 94 -13.57 0.29 9.76
N PHE A 95 -12.41 -0.15 10.24
CA PHE A 95 -11.10 0.14 9.64
C PHE A 95 -10.47 -1.16 9.17
N GLY A 96 -9.88 -1.15 7.99
CA GLY A 96 -9.23 -2.35 7.49
C GLY A 96 -8.71 -2.20 6.07
N GLY A 97 -8.52 -3.33 5.41
CA GLY A 97 -8.01 -3.38 4.06
C GLY A 97 -8.17 -4.76 3.42
N PHE A 98 -7.60 -4.85 2.24
CA PHE A 98 -7.66 -6.02 1.38
C PHE A 98 -6.26 -6.41 0.93
N ALA A 99 -6.07 -7.69 0.58
CA ALA A 99 -4.90 -8.12 -0.16
C ALA A 99 -4.99 -7.69 -1.63
N PHE A 100 -3.84 -7.46 -2.27
CA PHE A 100 -3.74 -7.08 -3.66
C PHE A 100 -4.37 -8.14 -4.58
N HIS A 101 -4.07 -9.41 -4.35
CA HIS A 101 -4.67 -10.54 -5.05
C HIS A 101 -5.72 -11.25 -4.19
N ALA A 102 -6.74 -11.80 -4.84
CA ALA A 102 -7.76 -12.62 -4.17
C ALA A 102 -7.19 -13.91 -3.57
N GLU A 103 -6.10 -14.39 -4.16
CA GLU A 103 -5.44 -15.68 -3.88
C GLU A 103 -4.07 -15.45 -3.21
N SER A 104 -3.96 -14.40 -2.36
CA SER A 104 -2.73 -14.16 -1.59
C SER A 104 -2.39 -15.40 -0.77
N ALA A 105 -1.16 -15.88 -0.92
CA ALA A 105 -0.71 -17.14 -0.31
C ALA A 105 -0.42 -17.03 1.20
N GLY A 106 -0.35 -15.80 1.74
CA GLY A 106 -0.12 -15.56 3.16
C GLY A 106 1.26 -16.03 3.65
N GLY A 107 2.29 -16.02 2.78
CA GLY A 107 3.70 -16.23 3.17
C GLY A 107 4.29 -15.02 3.89
N GLU A 108 5.50 -15.15 4.42
CA GLU A 108 6.21 -14.03 5.06
C GLU A 108 6.24 -12.78 4.18
N PRO A 109 5.98 -11.59 4.72
CA PRO A 109 5.63 -11.26 6.11
C PRO A 109 4.11 -11.22 6.38
N TRP A 110 3.26 -11.80 5.51
CA TRP A 110 1.80 -11.66 5.51
C TRP A 110 1.04 -12.80 6.20
N GLU A 111 1.72 -13.72 6.88
CA GLU A 111 1.14 -14.93 7.49
C GLU A 111 -0.06 -14.68 8.41
N GLN A 112 -0.06 -13.52 9.10
CA GLN A 112 -1.13 -13.14 10.02
C GLN A 112 -2.16 -12.20 9.39
N PHE A 113 -1.97 -11.79 8.12
CA PHE A 113 -2.87 -10.88 7.41
C PHE A 113 -3.79 -11.68 6.46
N PRO A 114 -5.11 -11.72 6.72
CA PRO A 114 -6.04 -12.37 5.81
C PRO A 114 -6.23 -11.54 4.52
N ASN A 115 -6.86 -12.13 3.48
CA ASN A 115 -7.11 -11.44 2.21
C ASN A 115 -8.02 -10.20 2.36
N ALA A 116 -8.82 -10.13 3.41
CA ALA A 116 -9.53 -8.94 3.85
C ALA A 116 -9.77 -8.99 5.36
N GLN A 117 -9.58 -7.88 6.04
CA GLN A 117 -9.89 -7.73 7.45
C GLN A 117 -10.39 -6.32 7.71
N PHE A 118 -11.49 -6.23 8.49
CA PHE A 118 -11.98 -4.97 9.02
C PHE A 118 -12.22 -5.12 10.51
N VAL A 119 -11.70 -4.16 11.28
CA VAL A 119 -11.87 -4.07 12.74
C VAL A 119 -12.89 -2.99 13.03
N PHE A 120 -13.90 -3.32 13.82
CA PHE A 120 -14.77 -2.37 14.46
C PHE A 120 -14.21 -2.11 15.86
N PRO A 121 -13.57 -0.96 16.13
CA PRO A 121 -12.87 -0.73 17.38
C PRO A 121 -13.83 -0.73 18.57
N ARG A 122 -13.37 -1.26 19.71
CA ARG A 122 -14.13 -1.13 20.98
C ARG A 122 -14.11 0.29 21.51
N VAL A 123 -12.97 0.97 21.34
CA VAL A 123 -12.81 2.39 21.66
C VAL A 123 -12.22 3.08 20.44
N GLN A 124 -12.82 4.17 20.01
CA GLN A 124 -12.35 5.02 18.93
C GLN A 124 -12.08 6.41 19.50
N ILE A 125 -10.88 6.93 19.30
CA ILE A 125 -10.49 8.28 19.69
C ILE A 125 -10.24 9.07 18.42
N THR A 126 -10.88 10.23 18.29
CA THR A 126 -10.89 11.02 17.05
C THR A 126 -10.61 12.47 17.36
N TRP A 127 -9.75 13.12 16.58
CA TRP A 127 -9.49 14.56 16.67
C TRP A 127 -9.13 15.15 15.30
N GLU A 128 -9.20 16.47 15.17
CA GLU A 128 -8.73 17.19 13.99
C GLU A 128 -7.25 17.52 14.15
N ASP A 129 -6.45 17.17 13.15
CA ASP A 129 -5.05 17.61 13.04
C ASP A 129 -5.05 19.05 12.55
N THR A 130 -4.95 20.02 13.46
CA THR A 130 -4.87 21.45 13.08
C THR A 130 -3.44 21.93 13.20
N ASP A 131 -2.83 22.36 12.07
CA ASP A 131 -1.52 23.02 12.02
C ASP A 131 -1.48 24.40 12.70
N THR A 132 -2.61 24.88 13.21
CA THR A 132 -2.71 26.20 13.83
C THR A 132 -2.73 26.10 15.35
N ALA A 133 -1.61 26.42 15.97
CA ALA A 133 -1.43 26.50 17.43
C ALA A 133 -2.37 27.50 18.17
N ALA A 134 -3.42 28.00 17.52
CA ALA A 134 -4.28 29.04 18.06
C ALA A 134 -5.65 28.55 18.56
N ASP A 135 -6.11 27.38 18.12
CA ASP A 135 -7.40 26.85 18.54
C ASP A 135 -7.23 25.51 19.26
N SER A 136 -7.72 25.43 20.51
CA SER A 136 -7.80 24.18 21.26
C SER A 136 -8.66 23.20 20.46
N THR A 137 -8.05 22.18 19.89
CA THR A 137 -8.76 21.10 19.20
C THR A 137 -9.48 20.25 20.22
N ASP A 138 -10.73 19.94 19.91
CA ASP A 138 -11.50 18.99 20.69
C ASP A 138 -11.26 17.59 20.14
N ALA A 139 -11.15 16.63 21.04
CA ALA A 139 -11.20 15.22 20.67
C ALA A 139 -12.55 14.62 21.08
N TRP A 140 -12.89 13.54 20.42
CA TRP A 140 -14.06 12.72 20.76
C TRP A 140 -13.62 11.31 21.05
N ILE A 141 -14.23 10.71 22.05
CA ILE A 141 -14.11 9.30 22.34
C ILE A 141 -15.43 8.62 22.07
N THR A 142 -15.42 7.51 21.35
CA THR A 142 -16.58 6.68 21.06
C THR A 142 -16.33 5.28 21.58
N VAL A 143 -17.21 4.77 22.42
CA VAL A 143 -17.19 3.39 22.90
C VAL A 143 -18.27 2.59 22.17
N ASN A 144 -17.86 1.48 21.60
CA ASN A 144 -18.68 0.57 20.82
C ASN A 144 -18.78 -0.78 21.53
N ALA A 145 -19.97 -1.35 21.53
CA ALA A 145 -20.23 -2.72 21.96
C ALA A 145 -21.12 -3.43 20.93
N VAL A 146 -20.76 -4.65 20.62
CA VAL A 146 -21.50 -5.56 19.74
C VAL A 146 -21.71 -6.84 20.55
N ASP A 147 -22.79 -6.86 21.34
CA ASP A 147 -23.04 -7.92 22.30
C ASP A 147 -24.57 -7.95 22.60
N PRO A 148 -25.22 -9.12 22.60
CA PRO A 148 -26.61 -9.25 22.98
C PRO A 148 -26.95 -8.69 24.38
N GLU A 149 -25.98 -8.64 25.28
CA GLU A 149 -26.13 -8.11 26.65
C GLU A 149 -25.71 -6.63 26.77
N ALA A 150 -25.19 -6.00 25.70
CA ALA A 150 -24.80 -4.61 25.73
C ALA A 150 -26.01 -3.69 25.83
N THR A 151 -26.19 -3.09 26.99
CA THR A 151 -27.21 -2.04 27.21
C THR A 151 -26.57 -0.66 27.06
N PRO A 152 -27.35 0.38 26.71
CA PRO A 152 -26.88 1.76 26.69
C PRO A 152 -26.16 2.18 27.97
N ASP A 153 -26.69 1.83 29.14
CA ASP A 153 -26.10 2.17 30.45
C ASP A 153 -24.73 1.54 30.66
N ILE A 154 -24.53 0.29 30.24
CA ILE A 154 -23.21 -0.41 30.32
C ILE A 154 -22.18 0.29 29.42
N VAL A 155 -22.59 0.70 28.22
CA VAL A 155 -21.70 1.37 27.28
C VAL A 155 -21.36 2.78 27.77
N GLU A 156 -22.31 3.51 28.35
CA GLU A 156 -22.09 4.82 28.95
C GLU A 156 -21.17 4.75 30.18
N ASP A 157 -21.30 3.75 31.03
CA ASP A 157 -20.37 3.51 32.14
C ASP A 157 -18.94 3.20 31.65
N ARG A 158 -18.80 2.48 30.53
CA ARG A 158 -17.51 2.25 29.90
C ARG A 158 -16.95 3.55 29.32
N LEU A 159 -17.77 4.33 28.62
CA LEU A 159 -17.39 5.63 28.08
C LEU A 159 -16.83 6.55 29.15
N ASN A 160 -17.55 6.68 30.28
CA ASN A 160 -17.12 7.51 31.40
C ASN A 160 -15.74 7.09 31.96
N ARG A 161 -15.49 5.78 32.06
CA ARG A 161 -14.17 5.25 32.50
C ARG A 161 -13.07 5.57 31.51
N GLU A 162 -13.29 5.44 30.22
CA GLU A 162 -12.29 5.76 29.20
C GLU A 162 -12.03 7.27 29.12
N VAL A 163 -13.05 8.12 29.27
CA VAL A 163 -12.88 9.58 29.37
C VAL A 163 -11.96 9.94 30.54
N GLU A 164 -12.18 9.37 31.74
CA GLU A 164 -11.34 9.64 32.89
C GLU A 164 -9.91 9.10 32.70
N ARG A 165 -9.75 7.96 32.04
CA ARG A 165 -8.44 7.42 31.69
C ARG A 165 -7.67 8.36 30.76
N LEU A 166 -8.29 8.90 29.72
CA LEU A 166 -7.64 9.82 28.78
C LEU A 166 -7.30 11.18 29.41
N LYS A 167 -8.12 11.68 30.34
CA LYS A 167 -7.80 12.92 31.09
C LYS A 167 -6.56 12.81 31.96
N THR A 168 -6.19 11.60 32.35
CA THR A 168 -5.00 11.32 33.15
C THR A 168 -3.79 10.90 32.31
N LEU A 169 -3.91 10.94 30.97
CA LEU A 169 -2.81 10.59 30.07
C LEU A 169 -1.66 11.60 30.22
N GLU A 170 -0.49 11.11 30.55
CA GLU A 170 0.74 11.89 30.53
C GLU A 170 1.25 11.95 29.09
N ILE A 171 1.30 13.15 28.52
CA ILE A 171 1.82 13.36 27.16
C ILE A 171 3.34 13.33 27.23
N ASN A 172 3.96 12.38 26.53
CA ASN A 172 5.41 12.27 26.44
C ASN A 172 5.91 13.18 25.31
N THR A 173 6.66 14.23 25.68
CA THR A 173 7.25 15.18 24.72
C THR A 173 8.63 14.76 24.21
N ALA A 174 9.19 13.66 24.71
CA ALA A 174 10.50 13.19 24.27
C ALA A 174 10.39 12.59 22.85
N SER A 175 11.21 13.08 21.93
CA SER A 175 11.44 12.41 20.66
C SER A 175 12.40 11.26 20.91
N GLU A 176 12.01 10.04 20.54
CA GLU A 176 12.93 8.91 20.57
C GLU A 176 13.77 8.92 19.29
N SER A 177 15.02 8.46 19.43
CA SER A 177 15.89 8.25 18.27
C SER A 177 15.36 7.13 17.39
N PRO A 178 15.66 7.14 16.08
CA PRO A 178 15.39 6.02 15.21
C PRO A 178 16.01 4.72 15.75
N PRO A 179 15.41 3.54 15.46
CA PRO A 179 15.86 2.28 16.05
C PRO A 179 17.23 1.81 15.56
N GLY A 180 17.79 2.43 14.51
CA GLY A 180 19.07 2.05 13.93
C GLY A 180 19.00 0.78 13.08
N VAL A 181 19.52 0.83 11.86
CA VAL A 181 19.51 -0.30 10.92
C VAL A 181 20.78 -1.13 11.07
N VAL A 182 20.61 -2.45 11.25
CA VAL A 182 21.69 -3.43 11.38
C VAL A 182 21.98 -4.12 10.05
N ARG A 183 20.92 -4.49 9.31
CA ARG A 183 21.04 -5.27 8.08
C ARG A 183 19.92 -4.95 7.10
N HIS A 184 20.26 -5.03 5.81
CA HIS A 184 19.32 -4.99 4.70
C HIS A 184 19.37 -6.32 3.94
N GLN A 185 18.21 -6.85 3.56
CA GLN A 185 18.11 -8.03 2.69
C GLN A 185 17.05 -7.79 1.62
N ARG A 186 17.44 -7.92 0.35
CA ARG A 186 16.52 -7.77 -0.77
C ARG A 186 15.97 -9.13 -1.19
N HIS A 187 14.67 -9.18 -1.48
CA HIS A 187 14.05 -10.37 -2.05
C HIS A 187 14.29 -10.50 -3.56
N THR A 188 14.61 -9.39 -4.25
CA THR A 188 14.88 -9.37 -5.69
C THR A 188 16.31 -8.91 -5.95
N SER A 189 17.14 -9.77 -6.56
CA SER A 189 18.50 -9.39 -6.98
C SER A 189 18.46 -8.42 -8.17
N ARG A 190 19.56 -7.63 -8.36
CA ARG A 190 19.69 -6.71 -9.50
C ARG A 190 19.48 -7.42 -10.84
N ASP A 191 20.07 -8.60 -11.02
CA ASP A 191 19.93 -9.39 -12.25
C ASP A 191 18.51 -9.89 -12.48
N ALA A 192 17.80 -10.32 -11.41
CA ALA A 192 16.40 -10.71 -11.51
C ALA A 192 15.52 -9.53 -11.89
N TRP A 193 15.77 -8.36 -11.29
CA TRP A 193 15.10 -7.12 -11.63
C TRP A 193 15.28 -6.74 -13.10
N ASN A 194 16.54 -6.71 -13.56
CA ASN A 194 16.86 -6.35 -14.95
C ASN A 194 16.19 -7.29 -15.95
N ARG A 195 16.14 -8.59 -15.66
CA ARG A 195 15.40 -9.55 -16.50
C ARG A 195 13.90 -9.28 -16.47
N GLY A 196 13.31 -9.03 -15.31
CA GLY A 196 11.88 -8.75 -15.16
C GLY A 196 11.45 -7.50 -15.91
N VAL A 197 12.17 -6.40 -15.75
CA VAL A 197 11.89 -5.14 -16.49
C VAL A 197 12.06 -5.33 -17.99
N THR A 198 13.13 -6.00 -18.43
CA THR A 198 13.36 -6.27 -19.86
C THR A 198 12.24 -7.12 -20.45
N GLU A 199 11.77 -8.16 -19.74
CA GLU A 199 10.67 -9.00 -20.20
C GLU A 199 9.34 -8.20 -20.28
N ALA A 200 9.07 -7.34 -19.29
CA ALA A 200 7.90 -6.46 -19.32
C ALA A 200 7.93 -5.51 -20.52
N VAL A 201 9.07 -4.87 -20.79
CA VAL A 201 9.28 -4.00 -21.98
C VAL A 201 9.09 -4.79 -23.29
N ASN A 202 9.58 -6.04 -23.36
CA ASN A 202 9.36 -6.90 -24.54
C ASN A 202 7.88 -7.22 -24.75
N ARG A 203 7.11 -7.52 -23.69
CA ARG A 203 5.66 -7.75 -23.76
C ARG A 203 4.91 -6.51 -24.21
N ILE A 204 5.33 -5.33 -23.75
CA ILE A 204 4.76 -4.04 -24.17
C ILE A 204 5.06 -3.79 -25.65
N SER A 205 6.30 -4.01 -26.10
CA SER A 205 6.71 -3.84 -27.50
C SER A 205 5.99 -4.80 -28.46
N ALA A 206 5.50 -5.93 -27.94
CA ALA A 206 4.72 -6.92 -28.69
C ALA A 206 3.19 -6.66 -28.64
N ASP A 207 2.74 -5.51 -28.13
CA ASP A 207 1.32 -5.14 -27.93
C ASP A 207 0.51 -6.09 -27.03
N ASN A 208 1.19 -6.92 -26.23
CA ASN A 208 0.53 -7.82 -25.27
C ASN A 208 0.24 -7.13 -23.93
N LEU A 209 0.93 -6.04 -23.65
CA LEU A 209 0.86 -5.25 -22.43
C LEU A 209 1.01 -3.77 -22.80
N GLN A 210 0.36 -2.86 -22.10
CA GLN A 210 0.58 -1.42 -22.28
C GLN A 210 1.42 -0.83 -21.16
N LYS A 211 1.20 -1.34 -19.94
CA LYS A 211 1.90 -0.94 -18.72
C LYS A 211 1.80 -2.06 -17.70
N VAL A 212 2.84 -2.23 -16.89
CA VAL A 212 2.79 -3.02 -15.65
C VAL A 212 3.55 -2.29 -14.54
N VAL A 213 3.13 -2.46 -13.31
CA VAL A 213 3.91 -2.00 -12.15
C VAL A 213 4.63 -3.19 -11.55
N LEU A 214 5.95 -3.13 -11.47
CA LEU A 214 6.78 -4.13 -10.81
C LEU A 214 7.27 -3.60 -9.47
N ALA A 215 7.25 -4.45 -8.46
CA ALA A 215 7.61 -4.11 -7.10
C ALA A 215 8.83 -4.92 -6.60
N GLN A 216 9.43 -4.40 -5.55
CA GLN A 216 10.47 -5.08 -4.76
C GLN A 216 10.09 -5.06 -3.29
N ALA A 217 10.60 -6.05 -2.55
CA ALA A 217 10.55 -6.11 -1.10
C ALA A 217 11.98 -6.00 -0.53
N LEU A 218 12.12 -5.19 0.51
CA LEU A 218 13.36 -4.95 1.26
C LEU A 218 13.12 -5.25 2.73
N GLU A 219 13.75 -6.28 3.24
CA GLU A 219 13.76 -6.60 4.66
C GLU A 219 14.86 -5.79 5.35
N VAL A 220 14.51 -5.17 6.47
CA VAL A 220 15.38 -4.31 7.28
C VAL A 220 15.33 -4.80 8.71
N GLU A 221 16.46 -5.27 9.23
CA GLU A 221 16.65 -5.62 10.63
C GLU A 221 17.16 -4.40 11.40
N VAL A 222 16.53 -4.08 12.52
CA VAL A 222 16.88 -2.92 13.34
C VAL A 222 17.51 -3.34 14.67
N GLN A 223 18.30 -2.42 15.27
CA GLN A 223 19.01 -2.67 16.52
C GLN A 223 18.07 -2.62 17.73
N ASP A 224 17.19 -1.63 17.75
CA ASP A 224 16.24 -1.41 18.84
C ASP A 224 14.81 -1.75 18.38
N SER A 225 13.88 -1.90 19.32
CA SER A 225 12.50 -2.23 19.00
C SER A 225 11.83 -1.17 18.12
N LEU A 226 11.02 -1.61 17.15
CA LEU A 226 10.22 -0.74 16.30
C LEU A 226 9.09 -0.07 17.12
N THR A 227 9.24 1.21 17.45
CA THR A 227 8.22 1.99 18.17
C THR A 227 7.26 2.63 17.16
N LEU A 228 6.23 1.88 16.72
CA LEU A 228 5.31 2.31 15.65
C LEU A 228 4.60 3.62 15.94
N GLY A 229 4.27 3.91 17.21
CA GLY A 229 3.69 5.19 17.63
C GLY A 229 4.58 6.38 17.28
N ASN A 230 5.90 6.25 17.46
CA ASN A 230 6.86 7.28 17.08
C ASN A 230 7.01 7.38 15.56
N ILE A 231 7.20 6.25 14.88
CA ILE A 231 7.36 6.21 13.41
C ILE A 231 6.17 6.89 12.72
N ILE A 232 4.93 6.56 13.09
CA ILE A 232 3.74 7.15 12.45
C ILE A 232 3.58 8.64 12.78
N THR A 233 4.03 9.09 13.95
CA THR A 233 4.05 10.52 14.32
C THR A 233 5.05 11.27 13.46
N GLN A 234 6.30 10.79 13.34
CA GLN A 234 7.35 11.39 12.52
C GLN A 234 6.98 11.40 11.03
N LEU A 235 6.36 10.32 10.52
CA LEU A 235 5.80 10.30 9.18
C LEU A 235 4.72 11.39 8.98
N GLY A 236 3.96 11.72 10.02
CA GLY A 236 3.00 12.82 10.00
C GLY A 236 3.65 14.18 9.84
N ASP A 237 4.70 14.44 10.60
CA ASP A 237 5.44 15.70 10.54
C ASP A 237 6.14 15.88 9.19
N ARG A 238 6.70 14.80 8.63
CA ARG A 238 7.45 14.84 7.38
C ARG A 238 6.56 14.76 6.12
N TYR A 239 5.42 14.06 6.20
CA TYR A 239 4.49 13.83 5.09
C TYR A 239 3.05 14.23 5.42
N PRO A 240 2.76 15.50 5.80
CA PRO A 240 1.43 15.92 6.26
C PRO A 240 0.34 15.77 5.20
N SER A 241 0.70 15.74 3.91
CA SER A 241 -0.25 15.54 2.82
C SER A 241 -0.53 14.07 2.46
N CYS A 242 0.02 13.11 3.22
CA CYS A 242 -0.18 11.67 3.01
C CYS A 242 -1.24 11.10 3.94
N TYR A 243 -1.87 10.00 3.51
CA TYR A 243 -2.69 9.13 4.35
C TYR A 243 -1.76 8.27 5.19
N ARG A 244 -1.89 8.35 6.51
CA ARG A 244 -1.10 7.55 7.45
C ARG A 244 -1.98 6.48 8.06
N PHE A 245 -1.45 5.28 8.15
CA PHE A 245 -2.19 4.16 8.71
C PHE A 245 -1.29 3.19 9.48
N ILE A 246 -1.87 2.58 10.50
CA ILE A 246 -1.38 1.35 11.13
C ILE A 246 -2.56 0.41 11.23
N ILE A 247 -2.39 -0.85 10.86
CA ILE A 247 -3.40 -1.91 10.99
C ILE A 247 -2.73 -3.14 11.57
N GLU A 248 -3.11 -3.53 12.78
CA GLU A 248 -2.71 -4.79 13.38
C GLU A 248 -3.67 -5.91 12.95
N PRO A 249 -3.15 -7.09 12.60
CA PRO A 249 -4.00 -8.23 12.30
C PRO A 249 -4.70 -8.76 13.55
N VAL A 250 -5.88 -9.33 13.37
CA VAL A 250 -6.56 -10.07 14.41
C VAL A 250 -6.01 -11.49 14.45
N THR A 251 -5.42 -11.87 15.56
CA THR A 251 -4.91 -13.24 15.76
C THR A 251 -6.08 -14.22 15.85
N THR A 252 -6.25 -15.04 14.83
CA THR A 252 -7.06 -16.25 14.94
C THR A 252 -6.19 -17.28 15.67
N THR A 253 -6.57 -17.65 16.90
CA THR A 253 -5.90 -18.77 17.58
C THR A 253 -6.05 -20.02 16.72
N SER A 254 -4.93 -20.67 16.42
CA SER A 254 -4.77 -21.86 15.56
C SER A 254 -5.35 -23.16 16.18
N THR A 255 -6.56 -23.10 16.70
CA THR A 255 -7.37 -24.28 16.95
C THR A 255 -8.43 -24.28 15.86
N GLY A 256 -8.23 -25.07 14.80
CA GLY A 256 -9.10 -25.20 13.64
C GLY A 256 -10.58 -25.50 13.92
N LYS A 257 -11.18 -24.71 14.77
CA LYS A 257 -12.60 -24.45 14.90
C LYS A 257 -12.85 -23.11 14.25
N GLU A 258 -13.63 -23.11 13.18
CA GLU A 258 -14.38 -21.95 12.76
C GLU A 258 -14.81 -21.19 14.02
N ILE A 259 -14.41 -19.93 14.12
CA ILE A 259 -14.91 -19.08 15.19
C ILE A 259 -16.37 -18.84 14.83
N ASP A 260 -17.27 -19.74 15.32
CA ASP A 260 -18.57 -19.28 15.70
C ASP A 260 -18.33 -18.04 16.55
N ALA A 261 -18.95 -16.93 16.16
CA ALA A 261 -18.87 -15.66 16.85
C ALA A 261 -19.50 -15.78 18.23
N ASP A 262 -18.89 -16.57 19.09
CA ASP A 262 -19.21 -16.63 20.51
C ASP A 262 -18.45 -15.48 21.19
N ILE A 263 -19.11 -14.33 21.21
CA ILE A 263 -18.73 -13.05 21.83
C ILE A 263 -18.25 -13.23 23.28
N ASN A 264 -18.60 -14.33 23.93
CA ASN A 264 -18.18 -14.65 25.28
C ASN A 264 -16.71 -15.15 25.42
N THR A 265 -16.05 -15.57 24.34
CA THR A 265 -14.67 -16.05 24.45
C THR A 265 -13.64 -14.90 24.54
N LEU A 266 -14.02 -13.67 24.13
CA LEU A 266 -13.15 -12.48 24.24
C LEU A 266 -13.10 -11.88 25.66
N ALA A 267 -14.08 -12.17 26.51
CA ALA A 267 -14.09 -11.71 27.91
C ALA A 267 -13.20 -12.56 28.83
N ALA A 268 -12.85 -13.77 28.43
CA ALA A 268 -12.13 -14.74 29.28
C ALA A 268 -10.60 -14.68 29.17
N THR A 269 -10.03 -13.89 28.25
CA THR A 269 -8.57 -13.80 28.05
C THR A 269 -7.88 -12.71 28.86
N GLN A 270 -8.53 -12.11 29.85
CA GLN A 270 -7.87 -11.15 30.77
C GLN A 270 -7.09 -11.83 31.92
N SER A 271 -7.05 -13.16 32.00
CA SER A 271 -6.31 -13.84 33.07
C SER A 271 -5.30 -14.81 32.48
N GLY A 272 -4.04 -14.40 32.42
CA GLY A 272 -2.92 -15.34 32.37
C GLY A 272 -2.03 -15.33 31.14
N TYR A 273 -1.84 -14.25 30.42
CA TYR A 273 -0.68 -14.14 29.53
C TYR A 273 0.50 -13.53 30.28
N THR A 274 1.46 -14.38 30.61
CA THR A 274 2.85 -13.95 30.82
C THR A 274 3.31 -13.29 29.53
N ALA A 275 3.71 -12.03 29.64
CA ALA A 275 4.28 -11.23 28.56
C ALA A 275 5.45 -11.99 27.92
N ASN A 276 5.17 -12.66 26.80
CA ASN A 276 6.21 -12.94 25.82
C ASN A 276 6.36 -11.64 25.04
N THR A 277 7.51 -11.04 25.08
CA THR A 277 7.82 -9.68 24.60
C THR A 277 7.91 -9.58 23.07
N SER A 278 7.39 -10.52 22.30
CA SER A 278 7.30 -10.40 20.84
C SER A 278 6.22 -9.38 20.49
N GLN A 279 6.60 -8.35 19.75
CA GLN A 279 5.65 -7.37 19.22
C GLN A 279 4.73 -8.04 18.20
N ARG A 280 3.46 -7.63 18.19
CA ARG A 280 2.53 -8.12 17.17
C ARG A 280 2.89 -7.53 15.82
N PRO A 281 2.74 -8.28 14.72
CA PRO A 281 2.94 -7.70 13.41
C PRO A 281 1.95 -6.54 13.19
N ALA A 282 2.38 -5.55 12.41
CA ALA A 282 1.56 -4.43 12.02
C ALA A 282 1.90 -3.98 10.60
N PHE A 283 0.88 -3.70 9.80
CA PHE A 283 1.04 -3.07 8.50
C PHE A 283 0.86 -1.56 8.64
N PHE A 284 1.84 -0.79 8.23
CA PHE A 284 1.85 0.66 8.41
C PHE A 284 2.44 1.40 7.20
N GLY A 285 2.13 2.69 7.08
CA GLY A 285 2.69 3.49 6.02
C GLY A 285 2.16 4.92 5.95
N ALA A 286 2.74 5.68 4.99
CA ALA A 286 2.34 7.05 4.65
C ALA A 286 2.19 7.20 3.14
N THR A 287 0.98 6.99 2.64
CA THR A 287 0.69 6.94 1.20
C THR A 287 0.11 8.26 0.67
N PRO A 288 0.56 8.75 -0.49
CA PRO A 288 0.00 9.95 -1.09
C PRO A 288 -1.26 9.69 -1.92
N GLU A 289 -1.58 8.43 -2.22
CA GLU A 289 -2.57 8.06 -3.23
C GLU A 289 -3.92 7.71 -2.60
N ARG A 290 -4.94 8.51 -2.93
CA ARG A 290 -6.35 8.20 -2.66
C ARG A 290 -6.85 7.25 -3.72
N LEU A 291 -7.31 6.06 -3.31
CA LEU A 291 -8.05 5.19 -4.21
C LEU A 291 -9.45 5.79 -4.47
N VAL A 292 -10.19 6.03 -3.39
CA VAL A 292 -11.54 6.60 -3.49
C VAL A 292 -12.00 7.16 -2.13
N SER A 293 -12.77 8.25 -2.17
CA SER A 293 -13.56 8.73 -1.03
C SER A 293 -15.00 8.93 -1.48
N VAL A 294 -15.95 8.40 -0.73
CA VAL A 294 -17.39 8.42 -1.04
C VAL A 294 -18.14 9.07 0.11
N ARG A 295 -18.90 10.12 -0.21
CA ARG A 295 -19.84 10.78 0.73
C ARG A 295 -21.13 11.11 0.00
N GLY A 296 -22.21 10.44 0.36
CA GLY A 296 -23.46 10.53 -0.39
C GLY A 296 -23.27 10.10 -1.83
N ARG A 297 -23.58 10.99 -2.78
CA ARG A 297 -23.40 10.75 -4.21
C ARG A 297 -22.08 11.28 -4.78
N THR A 298 -21.27 11.92 -3.96
CA THR A 298 -20.01 12.50 -4.40
C THR A 298 -18.87 11.53 -4.18
N VAL A 299 -18.12 11.29 -5.25
CA VAL A 299 -16.90 10.48 -5.29
C VAL A 299 -15.71 11.39 -5.55
N LYS A 300 -14.65 11.24 -4.77
CA LYS A 300 -13.36 11.88 -5.02
C LYS A 300 -12.29 10.82 -5.19
N THR A 301 -11.51 10.91 -6.24
CA THR A 301 -10.33 10.09 -6.52
C THR A 301 -9.30 10.94 -7.26
N GLY A 302 -8.30 10.33 -7.87
CA GLY A 302 -7.34 11.04 -8.70
C GLY A 302 -6.30 10.11 -9.30
N ALA A 303 -5.77 10.45 -10.45
CA ALA A 303 -4.65 9.77 -11.06
C ALA A 303 -3.33 10.33 -10.49
N LEU A 304 -2.47 9.45 -10.00
CA LEU A 304 -1.12 9.76 -9.51
C LEU A 304 -0.14 8.80 -10.20
N ALA A 305 0.58 9.27 -11.21
CA ALA A 305 1.54 8.47 -11.97
C ALA A 305 2.54 9.40 -12.67
N GLY A 306 3.71 8.86 -13.07
CA GLY A 306 4.85 9.65 -13.50
C GLY A 306 5.58 10.28 -12.31
N THR A 307 6.89 10.03 -12.19
CA THR A 307 7.68 10.37 -11.00
C THR A 307 9.01 11.00 -11.38
N THR A 308 9.47 11.94 -10.55
CA THR A 308 10.86 12.40 -10.53
C THR A 308 11.29 12.69 -9.09
N GLY A 309 12.60 12.71 -8.83
CA GLY A 309 13.15 13.11 -7.54
C GLY A 309 12.89 14.58 -7.21
N ARG A 310 13.30 14.99 -6.00
CA ARG A 310 13.36 16.39 -5.58
C ARG A 310 14.70 16.99 -5.97
N GLY A 311 14.73 18.30 -6.23
CA GLY A 311 15.96 19.04 -6.45
C GLY A 311 16.65 19.42 -5.15
N GLU A 312 17.99 19.50 -5.15
CA GLU A 312 18.77 19.96 -4.00
C GLU A 312 18.58 21.46 -3.70
N THR A 313 18.18 22.21 -4.72
CA THR A 313 17.85 23.64 -4.60
C THR A 313 16.43 23.91 -5.07
N PRO A 314 15.78 24.99 -4.57
CA PRO A 314 14.44 25.38 -5.05
C PRO A 314 14.35 25.60 -6.57
N ALA A 315 15.43 26.06 -7.21
CA ALA A 315 15.47 26.30 -8.65
C ALA A 315 15.54 25.00 -9.44
N GLU A 316 16.33 24.04 -8.97
CA GLU A 316 16.42 22.70 -9.53
C GLU A 316 15.11 21.93 -9.35
N ASP A 317 14.50 22.02 -8.15
CA ASP A 317 13.22 21.39 -7.84
C ASP A 317 12.08 21.89 -8.75
N GLU A 318 12.06 23.18 -9.09
CA GLU A 318 11.09 23.75 -10.03
C GLU A 318 11.41 23.36 -11.48
N TRP A 319 12.70 23.25 -11.82
CA TRP A 319 13.13 22.74 -13.12
C TRP A 319 12.70 21.28 -13.32
N LEU A 320 12.96 20.41 -12.34
CA LEU A 320 12.53 19.00 -12.36
C LEU A 320 11.00 18.89 -12.48
N ALA A 321 10.24 19.72 -11.75
CA ALA A 321 8.77 19.76 -11.85
C ALA A 321 8.33 20.13 -13.28
N THR A 322 9.00 21.11 -13.90
CA THR A 322 8.70 21.56 -15.27
C THR A 322 9.02 20.49 -16.29
N GLU A 323 10.16 19.81 -16.16
CA GLU A 323 10.56 18.70 -17.04
C GLU A 323 9.59 17.53 -16.90
N LEU A 324 9.24 17.12 -15.68
CA LEU A 324 8.24 16.06 -15.42
C LEU A 324 6.91 16.37 -16.12
N ALA A 325 6.44 17.61 -16.02
CA ALA A 325 5.17 18.03 -16.64
C ALA A 325 5.18 17.98 -18.18
N ARG A 326 6.37 17.95 -18.81
CA ARG A 326 6.55 17.96 -20.27
C ARG A 326 7.08 16.65 -20.82
N ASP A 327 7.62 15.79 -19.96
CA ASP A 327 8.20 14.50 -20.35
C ASP A 327 7.12 13.58 -20.92
N LYS A 328 7.34 13.13 -22.16
CA LYS A 328 6.32 12.37 -22.90
C LYS A 328 6.05 10.99 -22.28
N LYS A 329 7.07 10.33 -21.74
CA LYS A 329 6.95 9.02 -21.06
C LYS A 329 6.01 9.17 -19.86
N ASN A 330 6.34 10.10 -18.94
CA ASN A 330 5.59 10.34 -17.71
C ASN A 330 4.16 10.82 -17.98
N VAL A 331 3.99 11.71 -18.99
CA VAL A 331 2.67 12.21 -19.40
C VAL A 331 1.81 11.08 -19.95
N HIS A 332 2.36 10.23 -20.83
CA HIS A 332 1.64 9.08 -21.39
C HIS A 332 1.24 8.07 -20.30
N GLU A 333 2.17 7.74 -19.41
CA GLU A 333 1.89 6.88 -18.26
C GLU A 333 0.74 7.43 -17.41
N HIS A 334 0.76 8.73 -17.13
CA HIS A 334 -0.27 9.40 -16.34
C HIS A 334 -1.64 9.38 -17.03
N GLU A 335 -1.69 9.65 -18.33
CA GLU A 335 -2.93 9.63 -19.11
C GLU A 335 -3.59 8.26 -19.11
N LEU A 336 -2.83 7.18 -19.27
CA LEU A 336 -3.34 5.81 -19.15
C LEU A 336 -4.08 5.58 -17.82
N VAL A 337 -3.51 6.05 -16.71
CA VAL A 337 -4.13 5.92 -15.38
C VAL A 337 -5.39 6.77 -15.29
N ALA A 338 -5.33 8.05 -15.70
CA ALA A 338 -6.46 8.96 -15.59
C ALA A 338 -7.66 8.53 -16.45
N ASP A 339 -7.40 8.06 -17.67
CA ASP A 339 -8.44 7.57 -18.59
C ASP A 339 -9.11 6.31 -18.02
N THR A 340 -8.32 5.34 -17.55
CA THR A 340 -8.85 4.11 -16.98
C THR A 340 -9.71 4.37 -15.74
N ILE A 341 -9.31 5.26 -14.83
CA ILE A 341 -10.12 5.64 -13.66
C ILE A 341 -11.47 6.23 -14.12
N ARG A 342 -11.49 7.10 -15.14
CA ARG A 342 -12.73 7.65 -15.69
C ARG A 342 -13.62 6.58 -16.29
N ASP A 343 -13.03 5.65 -17.04
CA ASP A 343 -13.77 4.54 -17.66
C ASP A 343 -14.36 3.61 -16.60
N GLN A 344 -13.61 3.29 -15.54
CA GLN A 344 -14.08 2.46 -14.43
C GLN A 344 -15.20 3.13 -13.61
N LEU A 345 -15.21 4.47 -13.49
CA LEU A 345 -16.26 5.20 -12.80
C LEU A 345 -17.50 5.45 -13.67
N SER A 346 -17.36 5.44 -15.01
CA SER A 346 -18.44 5.82 -15.93
C SER A 346 -19.74 5.01 -15.75
N PRO A 347 -19.73 3.69 -15.41
CA PRO A 347 -20.95 2.92 -15.17
C PRO A 347 -21.76 3.34 -13.93
N TYR A 348 -21.15 4.11 -13.04
CA TYR A 348 -21.73 4.49 -11.74
C TYR A 348 -22.12 5.97 -11.68
N ALA A 349 -21.56 6.80 -12.57
CA ALA A 349 -21.61 8.25 -12.47
C ALA A 349 -22.50 8.90 -13.55
N THR A 350 -23.28 9.89 -13.14
CA THR A 350 -24.01 10.78 -14.07
C THR A 350 -23.10 11.86 -14.66
N ALA A 351 -22.05 12.23 -13.93
CA ALA A 351 -21.04 13.19 -14.38
C ALA A 351 -19.67 12.85 -13.78
N ILE A 352 -18.62 13.00 -14.58
CA ILE A 352 -17.22 12.87 -14.15
C ILE A 352 -16.50 14.14 -14.55
N THR A 353 -15.83 14.79 -13.61
CA THR A 353 -15.04 16.00 -13.80
C THR A 353 -13.60 15.74 -13.41
N SER A 354 -12.68 16.13 -14.28
CA SER A 354 -11.24 16.11 -14.01
C SER A 354 -10.70 17.53 -13.98
N ASP A 355 -9.93 17.85 -12.95
CA ASP A 355 -9.16 19.10 -12.93
C ASP A 355 -7.96 19.02 -13.89
N SER A 356 -7.30 20.15 -14.09
CA SER A 356 -6.05 20.18 -14.85
C SER A 356 -4.96 19.35 -14.15
N ARG A 357 -4.18 18.60 -14.96
CA ARG A 357 -2.97 17.91 -14.50
C ARG A 357 -1.97 18.92 -13.92
N ARG A 358 -1.39 18.59 -12.77
CA ARG A 358 -0.38 19.40 -12.07
C ARG A 358 0.68 18.51 -11.43
N VAL A 359 1.80 19.11 -11.02
CA VAL A 359 2.81 18.41 -10.24
C VAL A 359 2.47 18.49 -8.76
N ARG A 360 2.43 17.36 -8.09
CA ARG A 360 2.31 17.23 -6.63
C ARG A 360 3.69 16.92 -6.05
N LYS A 361 4.21 17.87 -5.26
CA LYS A 361 5.51 17.74 -4.59
C LYS A 361 5.31 17.06 -3.23
N LEU A 362 6.08 16.01 -3.00
CA LEU A 362 6.18 15.32 -1.71
C LEU A 362 7.60 15.53 -1.16
N ALA A 363 7.90 15.03 0.03
CA ALA A 363 9.21 15.28 0.63
C ALA A 363 10.38 14.72 -0.21
N THR A 364 10.26 13.50 -0.76
CA THR A 364 11.34 12.80 -1.48
C THR A 364 11.18 12.77 -3.00
N VAL A 365 9.96 12.91 -3.51
CA VAL A 365 9.65 12.80 -4.95
C VAL A 365 8.57 13.79 -5.37
N GLN A 366 8.40 13.97 -6.68
CA GLN A 366 7.33 14.71 -7.33
C GLN A 366 6.56 13.77 -8.26
N HIS A 367 5.23 13.94 -8.34
CA HIS A 367 4.36 13.15 -9.21
C HIS A 367 3.47 14.04 -10.07
N LEU A 368 3.08 13.56 -11.25
CA LEU A 368 1.93 14.12 -11.95
C LEU A 368 0.65 13.69 -11.23
N TRP A 369 -0.28 14.61 -11.07
CA TRP A 369 -1.54 14.41 -10.38
C TRP A 369 -2.71 15.12 -11.06
N THR A 370 -3.80 14.36 -11.26
CA THR A 370 -5.07 14.87 -11.80
C THR A 370 -6.19 14.50 -10.82
N PRO A 371 -6.77 15.46 -10.09
CA PRO A 371 -7.97 15.22 -9.29
C PRO A 371 -9.15 14.83 -10.18
N ILE A 372 -9.93 13.84 -9.75
CA ILE A 372 -11.14 13.37 -10.43
C ILE A 372 -12.28 13.35 -9.42
N THR A 373 -13.40 13.96 -9.78
CA THR A 373 -14.63 13.95 -9.00
C THR A 373 -15.76 13.36 -9.84
N ALA A 374 -16.61 12.53 -9.24
CA ALA A 374 -17.77 11.99 -9.92
C ALA A 374 -19.04 12.18 -9.09
N ASP A 375 -20.15 12.44 -9.75
CA ASP A 375 -21.49 12.47 -9.18
C ASP A 375 -22.19 11.15 -9.54
N LEU A 376 -22.50 10.34 -8.54
CA LEU A 376 -23.13 9.03 -8.73
C LEU A 376 -24.60 9.16 -9.13
N GLU A 377 -25.09 8.21 -9.91
CA GLU A 377 -26.51 8.12 -10.25
C GLU A 377 -27.37 7.88 -9.02
N GLU A 378 -26.91 7.02 -8.10
CA GLU A 378 -27.52 6.71 -6.81
C GLU A 378 -26.46 6.57 -5.71
N ASN A 379 -26.87 6.55 -4.44
CA ASN A 379 -25.94 6.27 -3.35
C ASN A 379 -25.36 4.86 -3.51
N LYS A 380 -24.04 4.76 -3.51
CA LYS A 380 -23.31 3.48 -3.55
C LYS A 380 -22.48 3.33 -2.28
N HIS A 381 -22.40 2.13 -1.79
CA HIS A 381 -21.47 1.78 -0.71
C HIS A 381 -20.02 1.95 -1.20
N ALA A 382 -19.15 2.55 -0.37
CA ALA A 382 -17.76 2.83 -0.74
C ALA A 382 -17.01 1.59 -1.26
N LEU A 383 -17.24 0.41 -0.67
CA LEU A 383 -16.60 -0.85 -1.10
C LEU A 383 -16.96 -1.27 -2.53
N SER A 384 -18.14 -0.90 -3.05
CA SER A 384 -18.48 -1.18 -4.46
C SER A 384 -17.58 -0.41 -5.43
N LEU A 385 -17.18 0.81 -5.05
CA LEU A 385 -16.24 1.59 -5.86
C LEU A 385 -14.78 1.20 -5.61
N VAL A 386 -14.45 0.76 -4.39
CA VAL A 386 -13.14 0.16 -4.10
C VAL A 386 -12.90 -1.06 -4.98
N GLU A 387 -13.88 -1.97 -5.06
CA GLU A 387 -13.84 -3.16 -5.91
C GLU A 387 -13.70 -2.80 -7.41
N ALA A 388 -14.48 -1.81 -7.87
CA ALA A 388 -14.44 -1.37 -9.26
C ALA A 388 -13.12 -0.72 -9.69
N LEU A 389 -12.43 -0.05 -8.76
CA LEU A 389 -11.19 0.69 -9.02
C LEU A 389 -9.92 -0.13 -8.71
N HIS A 390 -10.01 -1.22 -7.95
CA HIS A 390 -8.82 -1.98 -7.55
C HIS A 390 -8.58 -3.20 -8.45
N PRO A 391 -7.31 -3.40 -8.91
CA PRO A 391 -6.19 -2.45 -8.81
C PRO A 391 -6.26 -1.38 -9.91
N THR A 392 -5.86 -0.15 -9.58
CA THR A 392 -5.67 0.90 -10.60
C THR A 392 -4.46 0.58 -11.49
N PRO A 393 -4.37 1.12 -12.71
CA PRO A 393 -3.17 0.98 -13.54
C PRO A 393 -1.92 1.63 -12.93
N ALA A 394 -2.08 2.49 -11.91
CA ALA A 394 -0.98 3.09 -11.17
C ALA A 394 -0.21 2.06 -10.33
N VAL A 395 -0.83 0.93 -9.96
CA VAL A 395 -0.24 -0.12 -9.12
C VAL A 395 -0.32 -1.53 -9.69
N GLY A 396 -1.19 -1.75 -10.67
CA GLY A 396 -1.33 -3.02 -11.42
C GLY A 396 -0.74 -2.92 -12.81
N GLY A 397 -1.52 -2.46 -13.76
CA GLY A 397 -1.15 -2.27 -15.16
C GLY A 397 -2.32 -2.46 -16.12
N LEU A 398 -2.03 -2.46 -17.41
CA LEU A 398 -2.99 -2.56 -18.51
C LEU A 398 -2.48 -3.48 -19.63
N PRO A 399 -3.31 -4.42 -20.14
CA PRO A 399 -4.62 -4.83 -19.63
C PRO A 399 -4.52 -5.49 -18.24
N PRO A 400 -5.54 -5.36 -17.36
CA PRO A 400 -5.40 -5.79 -15.95
C PRO A 400 -5.02 -7.26 -15.76
N ALA A 401 -5.63 -8.19 -16.53
CA ALA A 401 -5.36 -9.62 -16.41
C ALA A 401 -3.90 -9.96 -16.79
N THR A 402 -3.43 -9.45 -17.94
CA THR A 402 -2.05 -9.68 -18.41
C THR A 402 -1.03 -9.06 -17.46
N ALA A 403 -1.33 -7.87 -16.91
CA ALA A 403 -0.49 -7.22 -15.90
C ALA A 403 -0.40 -8.06 -14.61
N ALA A 404 -1.53 -8.57 -14.12
CA ALA A 404 -1.58 -9.42 -12.94
C ALA A 404 -0.77 -10.73 -13.12
N ASP A 405 -0.85 -11.36 -14.30
CA ASP A 405 -0.04 -12.54 -14.62
C ASP A 405 1.46 -12.19 -14.68
N THR A 406 1.81 -11.07 -15.32
CA THR A 406 3.20 -10.59 -15.38
C THR A 406 3.78 -10.31 -13.99
N ILE A 407 3.01 -9.70 -13.10
CA ILE A 407 3.40 -9.47 -11.70
C ILE A 407 3.71 -10.79 -10.99
N ARG A 408 2.78 -11.77 -11.06
CA ARG A 408 2.97 -13.09 -10.41
C ARG A 408 4.17 -13.88 -10.95
N GLU A 409 4.48 -13.73 -12.25
CA GLU A 409 5.60 -14.41 -12.88
C GLU A 409 6.95 -13.75 -12.56
N THR A 410 6.94 -12.45 -12.23
CA THR A 410 8.17 -11.64 -12.08
C THR A 410 8.57 -11.42 -10.63
N GLU A 411 7.60 -11.18 -9.74
CA GLU A 411 7.85 -10.88 -8.34
C GLU A 411 8.03 -12.18 -7.54
N PRO A 412 9.18 -12.36 -6.81
CA PRO A 412 9.44 -13.57 -6.04
C PRO A 412 8.77 -13.57 -4.66
N PHE A 413 7.88 -12.63 -4.36
CA PHE A 413 7.19 -12.45 -3.08
C PHE A 413 5.70 -12.16 -3.31
N ASP A 414 4.89 -12.35 -2.26
CA ASP A 414 3.49 -11.95 -2.25
C ASP A 414 3.38 -10.48 -1.83
N ARG A 415 2.62 -9.69 -2.58
CA ARG A 415 2.33 -8.30 -2.22
C ARG A 415 1.50 -8.17 -0.95
N GLY A 416 0.73 -9.19 -0.59
CA GLY A 416 -0.22 -9.10 0.51
C GLY A 416 -1.09 -7.86 0.42
N TRP A 417 -1.01 -6.97 1.40
CA TRP A 417 -1.75 -5.70 1.42
C TRP A 417 -0.99 -4.53 0.80
N TYR A 418 0.26 -4.71 0.37
CA TYR A 418 0.99 -3.68 -0.35
C TYR A 418 0.31 -3.36 -1.69
N ALA A 419 0.21 -2.06 -2.01
CA ALA A 419 -0.45 -1.52 -3.21
C ALA A 419 -1.96 -1.85 -3.32
N ALA A 420 -2.58 -2.27 -2.22
CA ALA A 420 -3.98 -2.65 -2.11
C ALA A 420 -4.79 -1.62 -1.30
N PRO A 421 -6.12 -1.71 -1.29
CA PRO A 421 -6.97 -0.76 -0.58
C PRO A 421 -6.86 -0.89 0.94
N VAL A 422 -6.59 0.23 1.63
CA VAL A 422 -6.70 0.37 3.09
C VAL A 422 -7.54 1.60 3.42
N GLY A 423 -8.38 1.53 4.45
CA GLY A 423 -9.24 2.65 4.78
C GLY A 423 -10.33 2.31 5.78
N TRP A 424 -11.43 3.02 5.67
CA TRP A 424 -12.56 2.88 6.59
C TRP A 424 -13.92 3.01 5.89
N ILE A 425 -14.95 2.45 6.54
CA ILE A 425 -16.37 2.60 6.17
C ILE A 425 -17.22 2.87 7.42
N ASP A 426 -18.33 3.58 7.24
CA ASP A 426 -19.33 3.85 8.28
C ASP A 426 -20.70 3.22 8.00
N ALA A 427 -21.63 3.42 8.92
CA ALA A 427 -23.01 2.91 8.83
C ALA A 427 -23.81 3.46 7.63
N ALA A 428 -23.41 4.58 7.04
CA ALA A 428 -24.07 5.14 5.86
C ALA A 428 -23.49 4.57 4.55
N GLY A 429 -22.52 3.65 4.63
CA GLY A 429 -21.77 3.15 3.50
C GLY A 429 -20.76 4.15 2.94
N TYR A 430 -20.50 5.26 3.66
CA TYR A 430 -19.45 6.20 3.31
C TYR A 430 -18.10 5.63 3.69
N GLY A 431 -17.05 6.10 3.05
CA GLY A 431 -15.69 5.64 3.35
C GLY A 431 -14.63 6.37 2.56
N THR A 432 -13.42 6.30 3.07
CA THR A 432 -12.20 6.75 2.38
C THR A 432 -11.19 5.62 2.38
N PHE A 433 -10.67 5.31 1.19
CA PHE A 433 -9.64 4.31 0.96
C PHE A 433 -8.45 4.93 0.24
N ALA A 434 -7.27 4.59 0.71
CA ALA A 434 -6.01 4.89 0.06
C ALA A 434 -5.43 3.60 -0.57
N VAL A 435 -4.53 3.76 -1.53
CA VAL A 435 -3.68 2.68 -2.03
C VAL A 435 -2.47 2.57 -1.11
N ALA A 436 -2.24 1.42 -0.49
CA ALA A 436 -1.23 1.23 0.54
C ALA A 436 0.19 1.18 -0.05
N LEU A 437 0.71 2.36 -0.43
CA LEU A 437 2.07 2.59 -0.90
C LEU A 437 2.95 3.14 0.22
N ARG A 438 4.28 3.11 0.02
CA ARG A 438 5.25 3.61 1.02
C ARG A 438 4.92 3.02 2.38
N SER A 439 4.91 1.71 2.42
CA SER A 439 4.42 0.94 3.53
C SER A 439 5.35 -0.22 3.86
N ALA A 440 5.25 -0.71 5.07
CA ALA A 440 6.00 -1.85 5.55
C ALA A 440 5.15 -2.71 6.49
N VAL A 441 5.53 -3.97 6.60
CA VAL A 441 5.10 -4.86 7.69
C VAL A 441 6.19 -4.88 8.75
N ALA A 442 5.86 -4.48 9.97
CA ALA A 442 6.73 -4.64 11.13
C ALA A 442 6.41 -5.94 11.86
N HIS A 443 7.44 -6.68 12.25
CA HIS A 443 7.32 -7.86 13.09
C HIS A 443 8.60 -7.99 13.94
N ASP A 444 8.46 -7.84 15.25
CA ASP A 444 9.57 -7.80 16.22
C ASP A 444 10.61 -6.70 15.88
N ASP A 445 11.83 -7.07 15.51
CA ASP A 445 12.94 -6.20 15.13
C ASP A 445 13.15 -6.12 13.59
N VAL A 446 12.19 -6.62 12.81
CA VAL A 446 12.26 -6.63 11.35
C VAL A 446 11.13 -5.81 10.75
N ALA A 447 11.46 -4.99 9.75
CA ALA A 447 10.49 -4.30 8.89
C ALA A 447 10.69 -4.74 7.43
N THR A 448 9.65 -5.27 6.80
CA THR A 448 9.66 -5.55 5.35
C THR A 448 8.99 -4.40 4.61
N LEU A 449 9.79 -3.63 3.88
CA LEU A 449 9.39 -2.46 3.11
C LEU A 449 9.05 -2.86 1.68
N PHE A 450 8.05 -2.18 1.08
CA PHE A 450 7.64 -2.42 -0.30
C PHE A 450 7.69 -1.15 -1.13
N ALA A 451 8.20 -1.25 -2.36
CA ALA A 451 8.19 -0.17 -3.34
C ALA A 451 8.08 -0.72 -4.77
N GLY A 452 7.42 0.04 -5.65
CA GLY A 452 7.21 -0.37 -7.04
C GLY A 452 7.24 0.81 -8.00
N VAL A 453 7.49 0.49 -9.27
CA VAL A 453 7.56 1.47 -10.37
C VAL A 453 6.76 0.99 -11.58
N GLY A 454 6.24 1.96 -12.36
CA GLY A 454 5.49 1.68 -13.58
C GLY A 454 6.43 1.43 -14.75
N ILE A 455 6.34 0.28 -15.38
CA ILE A 455 7.09 -0.10 -16.57
C ILE A 455 6.24 0.18 -17.81
N VAL A 456 6.81 0.95 -18.73
CA VAL A 456 6.26 1.29 -20.06
C VAL A 456 7.32 1.01 -21.14
N ALA A 457 6.99 1.26 -22.41
CA ALA A 457 7.86 0.91 -23.54
C ALA A 457 9.27 1.51 -23.47
N ASP A 458 9.40 2.73 -22.92
CA ASP A 458 10.65 3.48 -22.81
C ASP A 458 11.33 3.32 -21.43
N SER A 459 10.92 2.32 -20.63
CA SER A 459 11.52 2.04 -19.32
C SER A 459 12.91 1.42 -19.44
N ASP A 460 13.84 1.89 -18.61
CA ASP A 460 15.21 1.42 -18.49
C ASP A 460 15.42 0.74 -17.13
N PRO A 461 15.93 -0.51 -17.07
CA PRO A 461 16.02 -1.26 -15.82
C PRO A 461 16.82 -0.57 -14.71
N ASP A 462 17.90 0.17 -15.06
CA ASP A 462 18.73 0.85 -14.08
C ASP A 462 18.03 2.08 -13.52
N SER A 463 17.39 2.87 -14.37
CA SER A 463 16.58 4.03 -13.95
C SER A 463 15.39 3.61 -13.05
N GLU A 464 14.71 2.52 -13.42
CA GLU A 464 13.58 2.00 -12.63
C GLU A 464 14.03 1.43 -11.28
N TRP A 465 15.22 0.83 -11.21
CA TRP A 465 15.82 0.43 -9.95
C TRP A 465 16.06 1.61 -9.02
N ASP A 466 16.68 2.68 -9.53
CA ASP A 466 16.98 3.87 -8.75
C ASP A 466 15.69 4.56 -8.25
N GLU A 467 14.62 4.55 -9.06
CA GLU A 467 13.32 5.06 -8.63
C GLU A 467 12.72 4.24 -7.47
N VAL A 468 12.88 2.92 -7.47
CA VAL A 468 12.46 2.07 -6.34
C VAL A 468 13.21 2.47 -5.06
N GLN A 469 14.52 2.76 -5.13
CA GLN A 469 15.30 3.17 -3.96
C GLN A 469 14.73 4.46 -3.34
N LEU A 470 14.38 5.44 -4.15
CA LEU A 470 13.76 6.68 -3.67
C LEU A 470 12.41 6.43 -2.99
N LYS A 471 11.68 5.41 -3.42
CA LYS A 471 10.36 5.08 -2.87
C LYS A 471 10.41 4.30 -1.56
N TYR A 472 11.55 3.71 -1.18
CA TYR A 472 11.77 3.17 0.16
C TYR A 472 12.02 4.26 1.21
N ARG A 473 12.66 5.37 0.81
CA ARG A 473 13.12 6.43 1.72
C ARG A 473 12.09 6.89 2.76
N PRO A 474 10.78 7.07 2.43
CA PRO A 474 9.83 7.54 3.43
C PRO A 474 9.74 6.69 4.70
N ILE A 475 9.91 5.37 4.58
CA ILE A 475 9.93 4.48 5.75
C ILE A 475 11.35 4.25 6.23
N LEU A 476 12.30 4.05 5.33
CA LEU A 476 13.68 3.73 5.67
C LEU A 476 14.34 4.86 6.49
N ASP A 477 14.08 6.13 6.13
CA ASP A 477 14.59 7.30 6.84
C ASP A 477 14.12 7.39 8.31
N GLU A 478 12.99 6.76 8.65
CA GLU A 478 12.50 6.69 10.03
C GLU A 478 13.13 5.54 10.82
N LEU A 479 13.81 4.61 10.13
CA LEU A 479 14.50 3.48 10.75
C LEU A 479 15.99 3.73 10.90
N GLU A 480 16.61 4.51 10.01
CA GLU A 480 18.04 4.81 9.99
C GLU A 480 18.40 5.90 11.02
N ASP A 481 19.46 5.67 11.78
CA ASP A 481 20.05 6.71 12.63
C ASP A 481 20.92 7.63 11.77
N ASN A 482 20.43 8.84 11.48
CA ASN A 482 21.13 9.87 10.70
C ASN A 482 22.37 10.47 11.40
N THR A 483 22.76 9.98 12.57
CA THR A 483 23.98 10.45 13.28
C THR A 483 25.26 9.83 12.74
N THR A 484 25.17 8.76 11.95
CA THR A 484 26.29 8.18 11.21
C THR A 484 26.19 8.57 9.75
N ASP A 485 27.13 9.39 9.30
CA ASP A 485 27.36 9.79 7.90
C ASP A 485 27.79 8.54 7.10
N ASN A 486 26.82 7.74 6.66
CA ASN A 486 27.03 6.39 6.13
C ASN A 486 26.52 6.22 4.69
N THR A 487 26.61 7.28 3.88
CA THR A 487 26.33 7.22 2.44
C THR A 487 27.31 6.33 1.67
N ASP A 488 28.52 6.06 2.21
CA ASP A 488 29.53 5.20 1.57
C ASP A 488 29.38 3.71 1.90
N THR A 489 28.72 3.33 3.01
CA THR A 489 28.63 1.91 3.41
C THR A 489 27.52 1.14 2.68
N MET A 490 26.49 1.80 2.17
CA MET A 490 25.44 1.11 1.39
C MET A 490 25.97 0.53 0.08
N ASN A 491 26.84 1.24 -0.62
CA ASN A 491 27.43 0.74 -1.88
C ASN A 491 28.51 -0.33 -1.64
N ASP A 492 29.39 -0.14 -0.64
CA ASP A 492 30.48 -1.08 -0.35
C ASP A 492 30.02 -2.41 0.28
N GLN A 493 28.98 -2.41 1.12
CA GLN A 493 28.41 -3.66 1.65
C GLN A 493 27.56 -4.40 0.61
N MET A 494 26.95 -3.69 -0.35
CA MET A 494 26.26 -4.30 -1.48
C MET A 494 27.23 -5.02 -2.43
N GLU A 495 28.40 -4.45 -2.70
CA GLU A 495 29.43 -5.07 -3.55
C GLU A 495 30.17 -6.20 -2.83
N SER A 496 30.39 -6.12 -1.52
CA SER A 496 31.09 -7.17 -0.76
C SER A 496 30.22 -8.43 -0.54
N ASN A 497 28.90 -8.30 -0.37
CA ASN A 497 27.99 -9.44 -0.28
C ASN A 497 27.77 -10.14 -1.63
N MET A 498 27.75 -9.39 -2.75
CA MET A 498 27.73 -9.98 -4.09
C MET A 498 29.02 -10.76 -4.40
N SER A 499 30.17 -10.29 -3.94
CA SER A 499 31.45 -10.99 -4.08
C SER A 499 31.52 -12.28 -3.26
N ALA A 500 30.89 -12.31 -2.09
CA ALA A 500 30.86 -13.48 -1.20
C ALA A 500 29.90 -14.59 -1.69
N GLU A 501 28.78 -14.24 -2.34
CA GLU A 501 27.88 -15.24 -2.94
C GLU A 501 28.47 -15.82 -4.22
N THR A 502 29.10 -15.01 -5.07
CA THR A 502 29.80 -15.49 -6.26
C THR A 502 30.97 -16.42 -5.90
N GLN A 503 31.63 -16.20 -4.75
CA GLN A 503 32.72 -17.05 -4.28
C GLN A 503 32.23 -18.39 -3.73
N ARG A 504 31.05 -18.44 -3.11
CA ARG A 504 30.42 -19.71 -2.63
C ARG A 504 29.97 -20.61 -3.77
N ASP A 505 29.39 -20.04 -4.83
CA ASP A 505 28.98 -20.79 -6.01
C ASP A 505 30.18 -21.35 -6.80
N VAL A 506 31.35 -20.70 -6.74
CA VAL A 506 32.60 -21.20 -7.36
C VAL A 506 33.24 -22.30 -6.49
N ASP A 507 33.20 -22.20 -5.17
CA ASP A 507 33.78 -23.22 -4.28
C ASP A 507 32.94 -24.50 -4.24
N ASP A 508 31.62 -24.44 -4.36
CA ASP A 508 30.74 -25.61 -4.47
C ASP A 508 30.89 -26.32 -5.84
N ALA A 509 31.21 -25.58 -6.90
CA ALA A 509 31.49 -26.16 -8.22
C ALA A 509 32.87 -26.84 -8.31
N VAL A 510 33.83 -26.47 -7.46
CA VAL A 510 35.20 -27.06 -7.43
C VAL A 510 35.27 -28.33 -6.58
N HIS A 511 34.38 -28.54 -5.59
CA HIS A 511 34.40 -29.73 -4.73
C HIS A 511 33.55 -30.90 -5.24
N GLY A 512 32.84 -30.75 -6.37
CA GLY A 512 32.01 -31.81 -7.00
C GLY A 512 32.73 -32.71 -8.03
N SER A 513 34.01 -32.52 -8.31
CA SER A 513 34.70 -33.25 -9.41
C SER A 513 36.05 -33.82 -9.02
N ILE A 514 36.08 -34.78 -8.09
CA ILE A 514 37.21 -35.74 -7.98
C ILE A 514 36.63 -37.11 -7.64
N SER A 515 36.33 -37.94 -8.64
CA SER A 515 36.45 -39.38 -8.55
C SER A 515 36.90 -39.93 -9.89
N THR A 516 38.07 -40.48 -9.81
CA THR A 516 38.91 -41.15 -10.75
C THR A 516 38.26 -42.23 -11.61
N SER A 517 38.58 -42.25 -12.93
CA SER A 517 38.90 -43.50 -13.61
C SER A 517 39.84 -43.26 -14.81
N THR A 518 41.02 -43.83 -14.70
CA THR A 518 42.06 -44.00 -15.70
C THR A 518 41.61 -44.88 -16.86
N SER A 519 41.81 -44.45 -18.12
CA SER A 519 42.21 -45.36 -19.22
C SER A 519 42.80 -44.56 -20.38
N THR A 520 44.02 -44.96 -20.72
CA THR A 520 44.93 -44.62 -21.81
C THR A 520 44.39 -44.96 -23.20
N SER A 521 44.60 -44.07 -24.19
CA SER A 521 45.21 -44.45 -25.50
C SER A 521 45.30 -43.22 -26.49
N THR A 522 46.50 -42.86 -26.75
CA THR A 522 47.29 -42.55 -28.00
C THR A 522 46.59 -42.05 -29.28
N SER A 523 47.15 -40.91 -29.77
CA SER A 523 47.52 -40.54 -31.18
C SER A 523 46.38 -40.37 -32.19
N THR A 524 46.37 -39.35 -33.04
CA THR A 524 47.32 -38.85 -34.03
C THR A 524 46.83 -37.52 -34.60
N THR A 525 47.77 -36.67 -34.96
CA THR A 525 47.77 -35.48 -35.79
C THR A 525 47.07 -35.65 -37.16
N GLU A 526 46.40 -34.60 -37.65
CA GLU A 526 46.62 -34.09 -39.01
C GLU A 526 46.02 -32.70 -39.21
N THR A 527 46.83 -31.87 -39.80
CA THR A 527 46.70 -30.52 -40.32
C THR A 527 46.06 -30.50 -41.72
N ALA A 528 45.33 -29.44 -42.07
CA ALA A 528 45.29 -28.75 -43.38
C ALA A 528 44.34 -27.56 -43.31
N GLU A 529 44.79 -26.51 -43.50
CA GLU A 529 44.94 -25.27 -44.25
C GLU A 529 44.05 -25.12 -45.50
N THR A 530 43.80 -23.79 -45.74
CA THR A 530 43.51 -23.08 -47.03
C THR A 530 42.07 -23.13 -47.53
N GLU A 531 41.47 -22.11 -48.11
CA GLU A 531 41.79 -20.76 -48.63
C GLU A 531 40.50 -20.05 -49.11
N VAL A 532 40.40 -18.78 -48.93
CA VAL A 532 40.05 -17.62 -49.78
C VAL A 532 39.17 -17.79 -51.02
N ALA A 533 38.16 -16.94 -51.20
CA ALA A 533 37.85 -16.02 -52.32
C ALA A 533 36.41 -15.51 -52.28
N SER A 534 36.12 -14.28 -52.06
CA SER A 534 36.01 -13.04 -52.84
C SER A 534 35.23 -13.09 -54.16
N LYS A 535 34.34 -12.12 -54.28
CA LYS A 535 33.87 -11.27 -55.42
C LYS A 535 32.35 -11.20 -55.48
N SER A 536 31.72 -10.08 -55.34
CA SER A 536 31.64 -8.78 -56.04
C SER A 536 30.55 -8.71 -57.12
N ASN A 537 29.89 -7.57 -57.11
CA ASN A 537 29.17 -6.86 -58.19
C ASN A 537 27.76 -7.34 -58.58
N SER A 538 26.81 -6.51 -58.96
CA SER A 538 26.67 -5.08 -59.29
C SER A 538 25.22 -4.74 -59.67
N GLN A 539 24.81 -3.52 -59.39
CA GLN A 539 24.01 -2.60 -60.24
C GLN A 539 22.78 -3.14 -61.01
N SER A 540 21.63 -2.49 -61.02
CA SER A 540 21.29 -1.17 -61.60
C SER A 540 19.79 -0.92 -61.52
N ASN A 541 19.35 0.25 -61.05
CA ASN A 541 18.81 1.38 -61.82
C ASN A 541 17.52 1.17 -62.63
N THR A 542 16.50 1.98 -62.37
CA THR A 542 15.75 2.94 -63.20
C THR A 542 14.36 3.15 -62.63
N ALA A 543 13.99 4.30 -62.07
CA ALA A 543 13.48 5.57 -62.60
C ALA A 543 12.14 5.46 -63.32
N MET A 544 11.16 6.17 -62.84
CA MET A 544 10.32 7.26 -63.42
C MET A 544 8.98 7.40 -62.73
N GLY A 545 8.71 8.60 -62.25
CA GLY A 545 7.34 9.11 -62.01
C GLY A 545 6.79 9.71 -63.33
N PRO A 546 5.85 10.70 -63.37
CA PRO A 546 5.01 11.30 -62.31
C PRO A 546 3.55 11.57 -62.76
N SER A 547 2.84 12.44 -62.03
CA SER A 547 1.61 13.22 -62.38
C SER A 547 0.25 12.51 -62.13
N SER A 548 -0.82 13.14 -61.67
CA SER A 548 -1.28 14.53 -61.73
C SER A 548 -2.42 14.77 -60.72
N GLU A 549 -2.41 15.93 -60.10
CA GLU A 549 -3.49 16.81 -59.70
C GLU A 549 -4.92 16.47 -60.13
N THR A 550 -5.89 16.67 -59.23
CA THR A 550 -6.96 17.65 -59.47
C THR A 550 -7.71 18.01 -58.17
N ASP A 551 -7.88 19.32 -58.01
CA ASP A 551 -8.70 20.08 -57.08
C ASP A 551 -10.21 19.80 -57.22
N ALA A 552 -10.96 20.13 -56.17
CA ALA A 552 -12.21 20.88 -56.09
C ALA A 552 -12.74 20.76 -54.65
N GLU A 553 -12.66 21.74 -53.82
CA GLU A 553 -13.48 22.96 -53.60
C GLU A 553 -14.96 22.74 -53.27
N VAL A 554 -15.33 23.25 -52.04
CA VAL A 554 -16.53 24.03 -51.63
C VAL A 554 -17.87 23.26 -51.52
N ASP A 555 -18.60 23.28 -50.40
CA ASP A 555 -19.40 24.38 -49.87
C ASP A 555 -20.17 24.01 -48.57
N GLU A 556 -20.39 24.99 -47.78
CA GLU A 556 -21.22 25.18 -46.60
C GLU A 556 -22.62 24.55 -46.64
N THR A 557 -23.04 23.98 -45.51
CA THR A 557 -24.18 24.51 -44.72
C THR A 557 -24.16 23.94 -43.32
#